data_92590af0cf00092a7d152d2c6cc05e35
#
_entry.id   92590af0cf00092a7d152d2c6cc05e35
#
_cell.length_a   1.000
_cell.length_b   1.000
_cell.length_c   1.000
_cell.angle_alpha   90.00
_cell.angle_beta   90.00
_cell.angle_gamma   90.00
#
_symmetry.space_group_name_H-M   'P 1'
#
loop_
_entity.id
_entity.type
_entity.pdbx_description
1 polymer ?
#
loop_
_entity_poly.entity_id
_entity_poly.type
_entity_poly.pdbx_seq_one_letter_code
_entity_poly.pdbx_strand_id
1 'polypeptide(L)'
;VVDDLVYDMIALYEGRKYEEIEEAILKKYGDTYSKEDIQDAYSDISELEEREELFTEDVYKDVIIDFKKRKTVVKALCLHIAHDCNLACKYCFADEGEYHGQKRELMSLEVGKQAIDFLIENSGNRVNLEVDFFGGEPLMNFDVVKEIVAYGRSKEKAANKNFRFTLTTNGMLLNDEVIDFCNREISNVVLSLDGRKEINDRMRPTRNGKGS
;
A
#
# COMPACT_ATOMS: atom_id res chain seq x y z
N VAL A 1 19.44 -3.17 -7.37
CA VAL A 1 19.97 -4.49 -6.93
C VAL A 1 21.19 -4.75 -7.78
N VAL A 2 22.31 -5.03 -7.16
CA VAL A 2 23.60 -5.36 -7.79
C VAL A 2 24.04 -6.76 -7.37
N ASP A 3 24.96 -7.36 -8.10
CA ASP A 3 25.61 -8.62 -7.74
C ASP A 3 26.70 -8.44 -6.67
N ASP A 4 27.29 -9.54 -6.26
CA ASP A 4 28.32 -9.54 -5.20
C ASP A 4 29.60 -8.82 -5.65
N LEU A 5 29.94 -8.88 -6.94
CA LEU A 5 31.12 -8.20 -7.50
C LEU A 5 30.99 -6.69 -7.38
N VAL A 6 29.91 -6.12 -7.91
CA VAL A 6 29.65 -4.67 -7.90
C VAL A 6 29.44 -4.18 -6.47
N TYR A 7 28.76 -4.97 -5.60
CA TYR A 7 28.58 -4.61 -4.20
C TYR A 7 29.91 -4.42 -3.45
N ASP A 8 30.82 -5.36 -3.61
CA ASP A 8 32.13 -5.28 -2.96
C ASP A 8 33.02 -4.20 -3.59
N MET A 9 32.92 -3.99 -4.91
CA MET A 9 33.67 -2.93 -5.59
C MET A 9 33.21 -1.54 -5.14
N ILE A 10 31.92 -1.28 -5.00
CA ILE A 10 31.39 -0.03 -4.45
C ILE A 10 31.97 0.27 -3.07
N ALA A 11 32.06 -0.76 -2.21
CA ALA A 11 32.63 -0.62 -0.86
C ALA A 11 34.14 -0.28 -0.87
N LEU A 12 34.85 -0.61 -1.94
CA LEU A 12 36.29 -0.36 -2.09
C LEU A 12 36.61 0.88 -2.91
N TYR A 13 35.63 1.42 -3.62
CA TYR A 13 35.83 2.42 -4.69
C TYR A 13 36.34 3.77 -4.18
N GLU A 14 35.82 4.26 -3.05
CA GLU A 14 36.22 5.56 -2.49
C GLU A 14 37.70 5.59 -2.11
N GLY A 15 38.44 6.50 -2.74
CA GLY A 15 39.83 6.79 -2.38
C GLY A 15 40.86 5.76 -2.84
N ARG A 16 40.49 4.76 -3.63
CA ARG A 16 41.39 3.73 -4.16
C ARG A 16 41.53 3.83 -5.68
N LYS A 17 42.68 3.38 -6.18
CA LYS A 17 42.91 3.25 -7.61
C LYS A 17 42.38 1.92 -8.13
N TYR A 18 42.07 1.86 -9.42
CA TYR A 18 41.58 0.66 -10.09
C TYR A 18 42.43 -0.59 -9.78
N GLU A 19 43.77 -0.47 -9.84
CA GLU A 19 44.69 -1.58 -9.64
C GLU A 19 44.59 -2.18 -8.23
N GLU A 20 44.32 -1.34 -7.21
CA GLU A 20 44.14 -1.78 -5.83
C GLU A 20 42.80 -2.49 -5.62
N ILE A 21 41.77 -2.06 -6.33
CA ILE A 21 40.45 -2.68 -6.32
C ILE A 21 40.52 -4.03 -7.06
N GLU A 22 41.10 -4.07 -8.26
CA GLU A 22 41.30 -5.31 -9.04
C GLU A 22 42.03 -6.38 -8.18
N GLU A 23 43.12 -6.01 -7.51
CA GLU A 23 43.88 -6.92 -6.66
C GLU A 23 43.03 -7.43 -5.50
N ALA A 24 42.27 -6.57 -4.85
CA ALA A 24 41.41 -6.95 -3.72
C ALA A 24 40.29 -7.88 -4.14
N ILE A 25 39.65 -7.64 -5.28
CA ILE A 25 38.58 -8.46 -5.84
C ILE A 25 39.12 -9.82 -6.29
N LEU A 26 40.24 -9.86 -7.01
CA LEU A 26 40.87 -11.12 -7.43
C LEU A 26 41.30 -11.96 -6.21
N LYS A 27 41.77 -11.32 -5.15
CA LYS A 27 42.11 -12.02 -3.90
C LYS A 27 40.90 -12.61 -3.22
N LYS A 28 39.74 -11.94 -3.28
CA LYS A 28 38.50 -12.41 -2.64
C LYS A 28 37.81 -13.49 -3.43
N TYR A 29 37.73 -13.34 -4.74
CA TYR A 29 36.91 -14.19 -5.60
C TYR A 29 37.71 -15.19 -6.45
N GLY A 30 39.05 -15.07 -6.49
CA GLY A 30 39.90 -15.93 -7.29
C GLY A 30 39.52 -15.88 -8.77
N ASP A 31 39.35 -17.07 -9.37
CA ASP A 31 39.01 -17.21 -10.78
C ASP A 31 37.50 -17.13 -11.07
N THR A 32 36.66 -16.70 -10.11
CA THR A 32 35.21 -16.61 -10.28
C THR A 32 34.84 -15.51 -11.30
N TYR A 33 35.58 -14.41 -11.29
CA TYR A 33 35.40 -13.27 -12.21
C TYR A 33 36.67 -13.07 -13.01
N SER A 34 36.53 -12.81 -14.30
CA SER A 34 37.65 -12.44 -15.16
C SER A 34 38.10 -11.00 -14.89
N LYS A 35 39.30 -10.64 -15.34
CA LYS A 35 39.73 -9.24 -15.30
C LYS A 35 38.84 -8.34 -16.16
N GLU A 36 38.26 -8.86 -17.20
CA GLU A 36 37.31 -8.15 -18.07
C GLU A 36 36.01 -7.83 -17.32
N ASP A 37 35.46 -8.80 -16.57
CA ASP A 37 34.29 -8.59 -15.74
C ASP A 37 34.52 -7.49 -14.67
N ILE A 38 35.71 -7.48 -14.05
CA ILE A 38 36.10 -6.48 -13.07
C ILE A 38 36.23 -5.09 -13.70
N GLN A 39 36.83 -5.04 -14.89
CA GLN A 39 36.99 -3.79 -15.66
C GLN A 39 35.63 -3.20 -16.06
N ASP A 40 34.70 -4.03 -16.55
CA ASP A 40 33.38 -3.62 -16.95
C ASP A 40 32.57 -3.09 -15.74
N ALA A 41 32.59 -3.83 -14.62
CA ALA A 41 31.96 -3.39 -13.39
C ALA A 41 32.54 -2.07 -12.84
N TYR A 42 33.85 -1.86 -12.94
CA TYR A 42 34.48 -0.60 -12.56
C TYR A 42 34.05 0.56 -13.47
N SER A 43 33.96 0.30 -14.76
CA SER A 43 33.51 1.30 -15.76
C SER A 43 32.07 1.73 -15.47
N ASP A 44 31.18 0.77 -15.17
CA ASP A 44 29.78 1.06 -14.83
C ASP A 44 29.67 1.92 -13.55
N ILE A 45 30.47 1.61 -12.52
CA ILE A 45 30.51 2.40 -11.27
C ILE A 45 31.00 3.82 -11.56
N SER A 46 32.06 3.95 -12.38
CA SER A 46 32.62 5.27 -12.76
C SER A 46 31.59 6.11 -13.54
N GLU A 47 30.84 5.49 -14.44
CA GLU A 47 29.79 6.17 -15.22
C GLU A 47 28.65 6.68 -14.31
N LEU A 48 28.26 5.88 -13.28
CA LEU A 48 27.26 6.30 -12.31
C LEU A 48 27.76 7.45 -11.42
N GLU A 49 29.04 7.47 -11.05
CA GLU A 49 29.66 8.58 -10.31
C GLU A 49 29.67 9.86 -11.16
N GLU A 50 30.11 9.77 -12.42
CA GLU A 50 30.12 10.92 -13.36
C GLU A 50 28.73 11.52 -13.60
N ARG A 51 27.68 10.69 -13.53
CA ARG A 51 26.28 11.12 -13.64
C ARG A 51 25.69 11.65 -12.33
N GLU A 52 26.46 11.70 -11.27
CA GLU A 52 25.98 12.06 -9.92
C GLU A 52 24.85 11.14 -9.41
N GLU A 53 24.82 9.88 -9.87
CA GLU A 53 23.87 8.85 -9.43
C GLU A 53 24.42 7.95 -8.31
N LEU A 54 25.74 8.00 -8.07
CA LEU A 54 26.45 7.28 -7.02
C LEU A 54 27.40 8.21 -6.29
N PHE A 55 27.62 7.99 -4.99
CA PHE A 55 28.49 8.80 -4.09
C PHE A 55 28.14 10.30 -4.04
N THR A 56 26.88 10.63 -4.26
CA THR A 56 26.40 12.01 -4.18
C THR A 56 26.44 12.54 -2.75
N GLU A 57 26.66 13.85 -2.59
CA GLU A 57 26.49 14.46 -1.28
C GLU A 57 25.03 14.36 -0.79
N ASP A 58 24.87 13.98 0.47
CA ASP A 58 23.56 14.06 1.14
C ASP A 58 23.16 15.52 1.36
N VAL A 59 22.44 16.07 0.38
CA VAL A 59 21.91 17.46 0.44
C VAL A 59 20.91 17.66 1.58
N TYR A 60 20.44 16.59 2.19
CA TYR A 60 19.48 16.62 3.32
C TYR A 60 20.15 16.39 4.68
N LYS A 61 21.47 16.20 4.74
CA LYS A 61 22.19 15.90 5.99
C LYS A 61 21.94 16.91 7.11
N ASP A 62 21.71 18.18 6.75
CA ASP A 62 21.42 19.27 7.67
C ASP A 62 19.92 19.49 7.90
N VAL A 63 19.05 18.77 7.15
CA VAL A 63 17.59 18.83 7.26
C VAL A 63 17.10 17.68 8.15
N ILE A 64 17.60 17.62 9.39
CA ILE A 64 17.17 16.58 10.32
C ILE A 64 15.80 16.94 10.87
N ILE A 65 14.77 16.29 10.36
CA ILE A 65 13.42 16.35 10.94
C ILE A 65 13.36 15.36 12.10
N ASP A 66 13.30 15.85 13.34
CA ASP A 66 13.06 14.99 14.51
C ASP A 66 11.60 14.51 14.49
N PHE A 67 11.37 13.37 13.88
CA PHE A 67 10.04 12.75 13.78
C PHE A 67 9.42 12.46 15.14
N LYS A 68 10.19 12.33 16.22
CA LYS A 68 9.68 12.12 17.58
C LYS A 68 8.95 13.34 18.13
N LYS A 69 9.29 14.56 17.63
CA LYS A 69 8.66 15.81 18.03
C LYS A 69 7.49 16.22 17.13
N ARG A 70 7.25 15.49 16.04
CA ARG A 70 6.14 15.78 15.14
C ARG A 70 4.82 15.40 15.80
N LYS A 71 3.88 16.36 15.90
CA LYS A 71 2.49 16.00 16.26
C LYS A 71 1.93 15.06 15.20
N THR A 72 1.67 13.83 15.60
CA THR A 72 1.00 12.86 14.74
C THR A 72 -0.48 13.23 14.68
N VAL A 73 -1.01 13.39 13.47
CA VAL A 73 -2.44 13.58 13.23
C VAL A 73 -2.96 12.44 12.35
N VAL A 74 -4.16 11.98 12.63
CA VAL A 74 -4.81 10.94 11.82
C VAL A 74 -5.32 11.58 10.53
N LYS A 75 -4.95 11.01 9.39
CA LYS A 75 -5.38 11.47 8.06
C LYS A 75 -6.47 10.59 7.48
N ALA A 76 -6.37 9.30 7.73
CA ALA A 76 -7.18 8.29 7.07
C ALA A 76 -7.54 7.16 8.03
N LEU A 77 -8.68 6.53 7.79
CA LEU A 77 -9.09 5.27 8.42
C LEU A 77 -9.42 4.25 7.34
N CYS A 78 -8.99 3.02 7.57
CA CYS A 78 -9.49 1.86 6.86
C CYS A 78 -10.51 1.16 7.76
N LEU A 79 -11.78 1.17 7.37
CA LEU A 79 -12.87 0.59 8.13
C LEU A 79 -13.20 -0.79 7.58
N HIS A 80 -12.95 -1.81 8.38
CA HIS A 80 -13.36 -3.19 8.06
C HIS A 80 -14.86 -3.35 8.32
N ILE A 81 -15.65 -2.96 7.31
CA ILE A 81 -17.12 -2.92 7.39
C ILE A 81 -17.74 -4.31 7.53
N ALA A 82 -17.08 -5.32 6.97
CA ALA A 82 -17.52 -6.70 7.05
C ALA A 82 -16.34 -7.64 7.33
N HIS A 83 -16.39 -8.37 8.42
CA HIS A 83 -15.60 -9.57 8.67
C HIS A 83 -16.30 -10.79 8.07
N ASP A 84 -16.71 -10.67 6.82
CA ASP A 84 -17.32 -11.70 5.99
C ASP A 84 -17.13 -11.39 4.52
N CYS A 85 -17.11 -12.43 3.67
CA CYS A 85 -16.95 -12.28 2.23
C CYS A 85 -17.76 -13.36 1.51
N ASN A 86 -18.31 -13.03 0.34
CA ASN A 86 -19.00 -13.95 -0.55
C ASN A 86 -18.08 -14.73 -1.50
N LEU A 87 -16.76 -14.41 -1.51
CA LEU A 87 -15.73 -15.13 -2.25
C LEU A 87 -14.78 -15.90 -1.31
N ALA A 88 -14.04 -16.86 -1.89
CA ALA A 88 -13.00 -17.66 -1.25
C ALA A 88 -11.69 -17.56 -2.06
N CYS A 89 -11.14 -16.35 -2.16
CA CYS A 89 -9.93 -16.09 -2.92
C CYS A 89 -8.74 -16.88 -2.38
N LYS A 90 -8.00 -17.59 -3.24
CA LYS A 90 -6.90 -18.48 -2.83
C LYS A 90 -5.73 -17.78 -2.15
N TYR A 91 -5.60 -16.49 -2.34
CA TYR A 91 -4.54 -15.65 -1.75
C TYR A 91 -5.09 -14.65 -0.73
N CYS A 92 -6.29 -14.88 -0.20
CA CYS A 92 -6.93 -13.94 0.71
C CYS A 92 -6.15 -13.80 2.02
N PHE A 93 -5.53 -12.65 2.25
CA PHE A 93 -4.83 -12.37 3.51
C PHE A 93 -5.77 -12.23 4.71
N ALA A 94 -7.05 -11.94 4.43
CA ALA A 94 -8.08 -11.74 5.44
C ALA A 94 -8.87 -13.03 5.76
N ASP A 95 -8.44 -14.17 5.24
CA ASP A 95 -9.08 -15.48 5.44
C ASP A 95 -10.60 -15.41 5.21
N GLU A 96 -11.00 -15.00 4.01
CA GLU A 96 -12.40 -14.79 3.60
C GLU A 96 -13.19 -13.82 4.50
N GLY A 97 -12.48 -12.93 5.19
CA GLY A 97 -13.03 -11.96 6.14
C GLY A 97 -12.95 -12.39 7.61
N GLU A 98 -12.52 -13.62 7.92
CA GLU A 98 -12.39 -14.12 9.30
C GLU A 98 -11.14 -13.60 10.02
N TYR A 99 -10.17 -13.02 9.31
CA TYR A 99 -8.94 -12.44 9.88
C TYR A 99 -8.26 -13.36 10.91
N HIS A 100 -8.02 -14.62 10.51
CA HIS A 100 -7.33 -15.64 11.31
C HIS A 100 -8.06 -16.08 12.58
N GLY A 101 -9.35 -16.40 12.44
CA GLY A 101 -10.13 -17.06 13.47
C GLY A 101 -11.03 -16.14 14.28
N GLN A 102 -11.27 -14.94 13.81
CA GLN A 102 -12.33 -14.10 14.35
C GLN A 102 -13.71 -14.58 13.85
N LYS A 103 -14.76 -14.22 14.57
CA LYS A 103 -16.12 -14.50 14.12
C LYS A 103 -16.48 -13.66 12.91
N ARG A 104 -17.27 -14.22 12.01
CA ARG A 104 -17.89 -13.47 10.91
C ARG A 104 -18.91 -12.52 11.50
N GLU A 105 -18.64 -11.24 11.37
CA GLU A 105 -19.47 -10.17 11.90
C GLU A 105 -19.48 -8.98 10.93
N LEU A 106 -20.56 -8.23 10.97
CA LEU A 106 -20.67 -6.98 10.24
C LEU A 106 -20.50 -5.82 11.23
N MET A 107 -19.81 -4.76 10.80
CA MET A 107 -19.67 -3.55 11.61
C MET A 107 -21.03 -2.94 11.92
N SER A 108 -21.27 -2.59 13.17
CA SER A 108 -22.48 -1.86 13.53
C SER A 108 -22.36 -0.39 13.12
N LEU A 109 -23.49 0.24 12.83
CA LEU A 109 -23.56 1.67 12.54
C LEU A 109 -22.94 2.54 13.64
N GLU A 110 -23.12 2.14 14.90
CA GLU A 110 -22.59 2.85 16.07
C GLU A 110 -21.06 2.89 16.03
N VAL A 111 -20.41 1.75 15.77
CA VAL A 111 -18.94 1.68 15.64
C VAL A 111 -18.47 2.54 14.46
N GLY A 112 -19.16 2.51 13.33
CA GLY A 112 -18.84 3.35 12.18
C GLY A 112 -18.93 4.85 12.49
N LYS A 113 -19.96 5.29 13.20
CA LYS A 113 -20.09 6.69 13.65
C LYS A 113 -18.98 7.10 14.61
N GLN A 114 -18.66 6.25 15.58
CA GLN A 114 -17.55 6.49 16.51
C GLN A 114 -16.21 6.60 15.77
N ALA A 115 -15.99 5.82 14.73
CA ALA A 115 -14.79 5.92 13.90
C ALA A 115 -14.70 7.26 13.15
N ILE A 116 -15.81 7.77 12.62
CA ILE A 116 -15.86 9.11 11.99
C ILE A 116 -15.55 10.20 13.04
N ASP A 117 -16.17 10.15 14.22
CA ASP A 117 -15.91 11.11 15.28
C ASP A 117 -14.45 11.06 15.75
N PHE A 118 -13.88 9.85 15.93
CA PHE A 118 -12.47 9.67 16.23
C PHE A 118 -11.56 10.31 15.18
N LEU A 119 -11.85 10.12 13.89
CA LEU A 119 -11.06 10.70 12.81
C LEU A 119 -11.09 12.23 12.84
N ILE A 120 -12.25 12.83 13.09
CA ILE A 120 -12.41 14.28 13.23
C ILE A 120 -11.57 14.79 14.41
N GLU A 121 -11.72 14.19 15.59
CA GLU A 121 -11.05 14.61 16.82
C GLU A 121 -9.52 14.52 16.73
N ASN A 122 -9.00 13.50 16.04
CA ASN A 122 -7.58 13.22 15.98
C ASN A 122 -6.88 13.75 14.71
N SER A 123 -7.60 14.46 13.84
CA SER A 123 -7.05 14.99 12.57
C SER A 123 -6.43 16.39 12.69
N GLY A 124 -6.55 17.06 13.85
CA GLY A 124 -6.05 18.41 14.05
C GLY A 124 -6.60 19.41 13.01
N ASN A 125 -5.73 20.22 12.44
CA ASN A 125 -6.12 21.21 11.42
C ASN A 125 -6.25 20.66 10.00
N ARG A 126 -6.14 19.36 9.80
CA ARG A 126 -6.25 18.73 8.49
C ARG A 126 -7.70 18.76 8.02
N VAL A 127 -7.94 19.41 6.87
CA VAL A 127 -9.28 19.55 6.29
C VAL A 127 -9.69 18.28 5.54
N ASN A 128 -8.82 17.77 4.67
CA ASN A 128 -9.15 16.59 3.86
C ASN A 128 -8.82 15.30 4.63
N LEU A 129 -9.85 14.48 4.85
CA LEU A 129 -9.80 13.20 5.53
C LEU A 129 -10.23 12.08 4.60
N GLU A 130 -9.65 10.91 4.78
CA GLU A 130 -9.91 9.74 3.93
C GLU A 130 -10.50 8.61 4.78
N VAL A 131 -11.53 7.97 4.24
CA VAL A 131 -12.15 6.79 4.83
C VAL A 131 -12.27 5.73 3.75
N ASP A 132 -11.60 4.61 3.96
CA ASP A 132 -11.62 3.47 3.05
C ASP A 132 -12.52 2.37 3.63
N PHE A 133 -13.57 2.04 2.94
CA PHE A 133 -14.44 0.92 3.25
C PHE A 133 -13.84 -0.36 2.70
N PHE A 134 -13.43 -1.22 3.60
CA PHE A 134 -12.67 -2.42 3.34
C PHE A 134 -13.21 -3.61 4.15
N GLY A 135 -12.44 -4.70 4.23
CA GLY A 135 -12.74 -5.89 5.02
C GLY A 135 -12.74 -7.15 4.17
N GLY A 136 -13.69 -8.04 4.38
CA GLY A 136 -13.97 -9.15 3.49
C GLY A 136 -14.60 -8.65 2.20
N GLU A 137 -15.92 -8.39 2.23
CA GLU A 137 -16.65 -7.71 1.16
C GLU A 137 -17.54 -6.58 1.74
N PRO A 138 -17.18 -5.32 1.57
CA PRO A 138 -17.93 -4.20 2.16
C PRO A 138 -19.39 -4.11 1.71
N LEU A 139 -19.71 -4.51 0.48
CA LEU A 139 -21.07 -4.47 -0.02
C LEU A 139 -22.02 -5.47 0.67
N MET A 140 -21.50 -6.42 1.47
CA MET A 140 -22.33 -7.25 2.35
C MET A 140 -22.94 -6.44 3.50
N ASN A 141 -22.40 -5.26 3.78
CA ASN A 141 -22.90 -4.33 4.80
C ASN A 141 -23.19 -2.94 4.22
N PHE A 142 -23.73 -2.92 3.00
CA PHE A 142 -23.89 -1.69 2.21
C PHE A 142 -24.78 -0.64 2.88
N ASP A 143 -25.82 -1.06 3.60
CA ASP A 143 -26.69 -0.11 4.32
C ASP A 143 -25.92 0.68 5.38
N VAL A 144 -25.03 0.02 6.11
CA VAL A 144 -24.16 0.69 7.09
C VAL A 144 -23.15 1.60 6.39
N VAL A 145 -22.62 1.23 5.22
CA VAL A 145 -21.77 2.12 4.40
C VAL A 145 -22.51 3.41 4.05
N LYS A 146 -23.75 3.32 3.55
CA LYS A 146 -24.57 4.49 3.22
C LYS A 146 -24.78 5.42 4.41
N GLU A 147 -25.11 4.84 5.56
CA GLU A 147 -25.36 5.60 6.80
C GLU A 147 -24.08 6.26 7.36
N ILE A 148 -22.92 5.60 7.30
CA ILE A 148 -21.64 6.19 7.71
C ILE A 148 -21.25 7.35 6.80
N VAL A 149 -21.43 7.22 5.48
CA VAL A 149 -21.18 8.30 4.53
C VAL A 149 -22.10 9.49 4.84
N ALA A 150 -23.40 9.27 5.00
CA ALA A 150 -24.34 10.32 5.35
C ALA A 150 -23.99 11.01 6.67
N TYR A 151 -23.56 10.24 7.67
CA TYR A 151 -23.11 10.76 8.95
C TYR A 151 -21.86 11.64 8.78
N GLY A 152 -20.84 11.15 8.08
CA GLY A 152 -19.62 11.92 7.78
C GLY A 152 -19.94 13.24 7.09
N ARG A 153 -20.75 13.22 6.02
CA ARG A 153 -21.21 14.42 5.31
C ARG A 153 -21.89 15.42 6.24
N SER A 154 -22.72 14.93 7.17
CA SER A 154 -23.42 15.81 8.12
C SER A 154 -22.48 16.56 9.06
N LYS A 155 -21.27 16.02 9.30
CA LYS A 155 -20.27 16.63 10.21
C LYS A 155 -19.32 17.59 9.49
N GLU A 156 -19.16 17.51 8.18
CA GLU A 156 -18.14 18.24 7.41
C GLU A 156 -18.15 19.74 7.71
N LYS A 157 -19.30 20.38 7.60
CA LYS A 157 -19.42 21.83 7.77
C LYS A 157 -19.06 22.29 9.19
N ALA A 158 -19.59 21.61 10.21
CA ALA A 158 -19.37 21.97 11.61
C ALA A 158 -17.92 21.75 12.06
N ALA A 159 -17.29 20.70 11.56
CA ALA A 159 -15.92 20.34 11.91
C ALA A 159 -14.86 20.97 10.99
N ASN A 160 -15.26 21.70 9.94
CA ASN A 160 -14.38 22.17 8.87
C ASN A 160 -13.54 21.04 8.26
N LYS A 161 -14.22 19.94 7.88
CA LYS A 161 -13.63 18.76 7.27
C LYS A 161 -14.24 18.50 5.90
N ASN A 162 -13.54 17.72 5.10
CA ASN A 162 -13.97 17.23 3.81
C ASN A 162 -13.57 15.76 3.69
N PHE A 163 -14.54 14.86 3.66
CA PHE A 163 -14.30 13.44 3.57
C PHE A 163 -14.18 12.96 2.12
N ARG A 164 -13.18 12.15 1.87
CA ARG A 164 -13.03 11.36 0.66
C ARG A 164 -13.25 9.91 1.03
N PHE A 165 -14.32 9.33 0.51
CA PHE A 165 -14.66 7.94 0.72
C PHE A 165 -14.13 7.08 -0.42
N THR A 166 -13.51 5.97 -0.09
CA THR A 166 -13.08 4.92 -1.01
C THR A 166 -13.82 3.63 -0.68
N LEU A 167 -14.14 2.85 -1.69
CA LEU A 167 -14.76 1.53 -1.56
C LEU A 167 -13.92 0.51 -2.31
N THR A 168 -13.45 -0.53 -1.61
CA THR A 168 -12.74 -1.66 -2.23
C THR A 168 -13.66 -2.87 -2.25
N THR A 169 -14.06 -3.35 -3.43
CA THR A 169 -15.03 -4.43 -3.59
C THR A 169 -14.58 -5.49 -4.59
N ASN A 170 -15.04 -6.71 -4.41
CA ASN A 170 -14.89 -7.79 -5.40
C ASN A 170 -15.88 -7.68 -6.56
N GLY A 171 -16.83 -6.76 -6.51
CA GLY A 171 -17.78 -6.47 -7.57
C GLY A 171 -18.99 -7.39 -7.68
N MET A 172 -19.05 -8.51 -6.97
CA MET A 172 -20.14 -9.49 -7.09
C MET A 172 -21.51 -8.98 -6.66
N LEU A 173 -21.54 -7.93 -5.83
CA LEU A 173 -22.77 -7.34 -5.31
C LEU A 173 -23.08 -5.98 -5.96
N LEU A 174 -22.37 -5.61 -7.03
CA LEU A 174 -22.66 -4.40 -7.79
C LEU A 174 -24.03 -4.52 -8.48
N ASN A 175 -24.83 -3.49 -8.31
CA ASN A 175 -26.11 -3.30 -8.97
C ASN A 175 -26.32 -1.79 -9.21
N ASP A 176 -27.41 -1.41 -9.86
CA ASP A 176 -27.69 -0.01 -10.21
C ASP A 176 -27.72 0.89 -8.97
N GLU A 177 -28.30 0.44 -7.84
CA GLU A 177 -28.34 1.20 -6.59
C GLU A 177 -26.93 1.51 -6.07
N VAL A 178 -26.07 0.49 -6.02
CA VAL A 178 -24.67 0.62 -5.56
C VAL A 178 -23.89 1.56 -6.49
N ILE A 179 -24.05 1.39 -7.81
CA ILE A 179 -23.36 2.22 -8.81
C ILE A 179 -23.79 3.68 -8.68
N ASP A 180 -25.09 3.95 -8.58
CA ASP A 180 -25.63 5.29 -8.41
C ASP A 180 -25.15 5.94 -7.12
N PHE A 181 -25.09 5.19 -6.02
CA PHE A 181 -24.56 5.67 -4.76
C PHE A 181 -23.07 5.99 -4.88
N CYS A 182 -22.27 5.10 -5.45
CA CYS A 182 -20.84 5.31 -5.65
C CYS A 182 -20.58 6.56 -6.51
N ASN A 183 -21.33 6.77 -7.58
CA ASN A 183 -21.18 7.94 -8.44
C ASN A 183 -21.48 9.27 -7.71
N ARG A 184 -22.36 9.27 -6.71
CA ARG A 184 -22.69 10.48 -5.95
C ARG A 184 -21.76 10.73 -4.79
N GLU A 185 -21.39 9.69 -4.04
CA GLU A 185 -20.81 9.83 -2.70
C GLU A 185 -19.37 9.33 -2.58
N ILE A 186 -18.97 8.37 -3.41
CA ILE A 186 -17.66 7.72 -3.29
C ILE A 186 -16.66 8.37 -4.24
N SER A 187 -15.52 8.79 -3.69
CA SER A 187 -14.48 9.47 -4.46
C SER A 187 -13.64 8.53 -5.31
N ASN A 188 -13.53 7.26 -4.89
CA ASN A 188 -12.76 6.24 -5.59
C ASN A 188 -13.32 4.85 -5.31
N VAL A 189 -13.50 4.04 -6.35
CA VAL A 189 -13.90 2.64 -6.25
C VAL A 189 -12.75 1.78 -6.75
N VAL A 190 -12.29 0.85 -5.92
CA VAL A 190 -11.30 -0.16 -6.27
C VAL A 190 -12.03 -1.47 -6.55
N LEU A 191 -11.98 -1.91 -7.79
CA LEU A 191 -12.55 -3.19 -8.20
C LEU A 191 -11.46 -4.26 -8.27
N SER A 192 -11.60 -5.30 -7.44
CA SER A 192 -10.66 -6.40 -7.39
C SER A 192 -10.93 -7.41 -8.51
N LEU A 193 -10.06 -7.45 -9.51
CA LEU A 193 -10.17 -8.33 -10.67
C LEU A 193 -8.79 -8.88 -11.09
N ASP A 194 -8.69 -10.20 -11.28
CA ASP A 194 -7.44 -10.89 -11.60
C ASP A 194 -7.22 -11.11 -13.12
N GLY A 195 -7.86 -10.30 -13.94
CA GLY A 195 -7.75 -10.36 -15.38
C GLY A 195 -8.90 -11.13 -16.05
N ARG A 196 -8.59 -11.94 -17.07
CA ARG A 196 -9.62 -12.65 -17.83
C ARG A 196 -10.33 -13.71 -17.00
N LYS A 197 -11.55 -14.06 -17.44
CA LYS A 197 -12.50 -14.91 -16.72
C LYS A 197 -11.88 -16.18 -16.11
N GLU A 198 -11.14 -16.95 -16.88
CA GLU A 198 -10.60 -18.23 -16.44
C GLU A 198 -9.58 -18.10 -15.30
N ILE A 199 -8.85 -16.97 -15.28
CA ILE A 199 -7.89 -16.66 -14.22
C ILE A 199 -8.65 -16.15 -12.99
N ASN A 200 -9.58 -15.23 -13.19
CA ASN A 200 -10.39 -14.68 -12.11
C ASN A 200 -11.18 -15.80 -11.39
N ASP A 201 -11.92 -16.61 -12.11
CA ASP A 201 -12.71 -17.73 -11.56
C ASP A 201 -11.84 -18.71 -10.77
N ARG A 202 -10.60 -18.99 -11.25
CA ARG A 202 -9.67 -19.89 -10.58
C ARG A 202 -9.10 -19.31 -9.28
N MET A 203 -8.80 -18.01 -9.27
CA MET A 203 -8.12 -17.36 -8.15
C MET A 203 -9.11 -16.76 -7.14
N ARG A 204 -10.28 -16.35 -7.60
CA ARG A 204 -11.36 -15.73 -6.82
C ARG A 204 -12.67 -16.53 -6.90
N PRO A 205 -12.67 -17.83 -6.60
CA PRO A 205 -13.91 -18.60 -6.63
C PRO A 205 -14.90 -18.11 -5.57
N THR A 206 -16.18 -18.32 -5.83
CA THR A 206 -17.20 -18.25 -4.79
C THR A 206 -17.00 -19.36 -3.75
N ARG A 207 -17.58 -19.24 -2.57
CA ARG A 207 -17.46 -20.27 -1.50
C ARG A 207 -17.93 -21.67 -1.90
N ASN A 208 -18.83 -21.77 -2.87
CA ASN A 208 -19.27 -23.06 -3.41
C ASN A 208 -18.44 -23.53 -4.61
N GLY A 209 -17.29 -22.90 -4.86
CA GLY A 209 -16.34 -23.28 -5.89
C GLY A 209 -16.72 -22.90 -7.32
N LYS A 210 -17.75 -22.09 -7.50
CA LYS A 210 -18.13 -21.55 -8.83
C LYS A 210 -17.27 -20.31 -9.14
N GLY A 211 -17.20 -19.96 -10.42
CA GLY A 211 -16.57 -18.70 -10.83
C GLY A 211 -17.29 -17.46 -10.30
N SER A 212 -16.56 -16.36 -10.27
CA SER A 212 -17.05 -15.04 -9.84
C SER A 212 -17.16 -14.07 -11.01
#